data_c8ae057eff8b25fe6869a00082c4b45d
#
_entry.id   c8ae057eff8b25fe6869a00082c4b45d
#
_cell.length_a   1.000
_cell.length_b   1.000
_cell.length_c   1.000
_cell.angle_alpha   90.00
_cell.angle_beta   90.00
_cell.angle_gamma   90.00
#
_symmetry.space_group_name_H-M   'P 1'
#
loop_
_entity.id
_entity.type
_entity.pdbx_description
1 polymer ?
#
loop_
_entity_poly.entity_id
_entity_poly.type
_entity_poly.pdbx_seq_one_letter_code
_entity_poly.pdbx_strand_id
1 'polypeptide(L)'
;MERDSVWRFFVQGRRRAKMKTLGYYNGKYDEIENMSIPMTDRVHWFGDGVYDAGPCRNYHIFAMDEHVDRFFNSAALLDIKIPVSKDELKALLNDLVRKMDTGNLFVYYQVTRGSGLRNHVYPEGPANLWVMLTPAEIGDGKAPISCITEPDTRFYHCNIKTLNLIPSCVAAEHAKEADCVETILYRKNMNNRVTECAHSN
;
A
#
# COMPACT_ATOMS: atom_id res chain seq x y z
N MET A 1 -14.81 -19.99 -26.07
CA MET A 1 -13.54 -20.66 -26.36
C MET A 1 -12.43 -19.89 -25.68
N GLU A 2 -11.82 -20.59 -24.77
CA GLU A 2 -10.54 -20.40 -24.08
C GLU A 2 -10.31 -19.12 -23.26
N ARG A 3 -10.69 -19.20 -21.97
CA ARG A 3 -10.21 -18.36 -20.87
C ARG A 3 -9.45 -19.20 -19.83
N ASP A 4 -8.56 -20.07 -20.25
CA ASP A 4 -7.84 -20.98 -19.34
C ASP A 4 -6.36 -21.00 -19.64
N SER A 5 -5.61 -19.93 -19.35
CA SER A 5 -4.16 -20.06 -19.49
C SER A 5 -3.25 -19.13 -18.67
N VAL A 6 -3.75 -18.33 -17.73
CA VAL A 6 -2.86 -17.38 -17.02
C VAL A 6 -2.35 -17.88 -15.65
N TRP A 7 -2.93 -18.91 -15.05
CA TRP A 7 -2.67 -19.23 -13.63
C TRP A 7 -1.99 -20.59 -13.36
N ARG A 8 -1.44 -21.29 -14.37
CA ARG A 8 -0.83 -22.63 -14.21
C ARG A 8 0.67 -22.66 -13.91
N PHE A 9 1.31 -21.59 -13.51
CA PHE A 9 2.75 -21.60 -13.21
C PHE A 9 3.13 -21.71 -11.71
N PHE A 10 2.26 -22.23 -10.88
CA PHE A 10 2.54 -22.39 -9.45
C PHE A 10 2.67 -23.83 -8.98
N VAL A 11 3.40 -24.71 -9.69
CA VAL A 11 3.87 -25.95 -9.05
C VAL A 11 5.13 -26.45 -9.76
N GLN A 12 6.31 -26.20 -9.19
CA GLN A 12 7.36 -27.20 -9.03
C GLN A 12 8.52 -26.68 -8.17
N GLY A 13 8.55 -27.02 -6.92
CA GLY A 13 9.52 -27.72 -6.14
C GLY A 13 11.02 -27.33 -6.22
N ARG A 14 11.40 -26.19 -5.66
CA ARG A 14 12.55 -26.09 -4.72
C ARG A 14 12.05 -25.28 -3.53
N ARG A 15 12.27 -25.74 -2.28
CA ARG A 15 12.13 -24.85 -1.12
C ARG A 15 13.10 -23.70 -1.37
N ARG A 16 12.61 -22.59 -1.94
CA ARG A 16 13.40 -21.36 -1.99
C ARG A 16 13.73 -21.00 -0.54
N ALA A 17 14.97 -20.58 -0.30
CA ALA A 17 15.33 -19.99 0.97
C ALA A 17 14.31 -18.89 1.31
N LYS A 18 13.93 -18.73 2.58
CA LYS A 18 13.03 -17.67 3.01
C LYS A 18 13.69 -16.33 2.77
N MET A 19 12.87 -15.33 2.45
CA MET A 19 13.31 -14.00 2.00
C MET A 19 13.36 -13.04 3.19
N LYS A 20 14.33 -12.13 3.18
CA LYS A 20 14.43 -11.06 4.20
C LYS A 20 13.49 -9.89 3.88
N THR A 21 13.35 -9.55 2.62
CA THR A 21 12.39 -8.60 2.08
C THR A 21 11.69 -9.24 0.89
N LEU A 22 10.51 -8.75 0.51
CA LEU A 22 9.83 -9.27 -0.67
C LEU A 22 9.11 -8.15 -1.41
N GLY A 23 9.42 -8.03 -2.70
CA GLY A 23 8.65 -7.28 -3.68
C GLY A 23 7.88 -8.21 -4.59
N TYR A 24 6.65 -7.87 -4.91
CA TYR A 24 5.82 -8.55 -5.92
C TYR A 24 5.30 -7.52 -6.92
N TYR A 25 5.34 -7.85 -8.19
CA TYR A 25 4.79 -7.02 -9.26
C TYR A 25 4.19 -7.90 -10.35
N ASN A 26 2.87 -7.82 -10.56
CA ASN A 26 2.14 -8.48 -11.65
C ASN A 26 2.53 -9.97 -11.85
N GLY A 27 2.54 -10.77 -10.80
CA GLY A 27 2.83 -12.21 -10.87
C GLY A 27 4.30 -12.60 -10.65
N LYS A 28 5.22 -11.65 -10.61
CA LYS A 28 6.64 -11.90 -10.31
C LYS A 28 6.97 -11.43 -8.89
N TYR A 29 7.84 -12.14 -8.19
CA TYR A 29 8.34 -11.72 -6.88
C TYR A 29 9.81 -12.10 -6.70
N ASP A 30 10.53 -11.26 -5.96
CA ASP A 30 11.91 -11.47 -5.53
C ASP A 30 12.20 -10.58 -4.30
N GLU A 31 13.46 -10.57 -3.80
CA GLU A 31 13.89 -9.52 -2.85
C GLU A 31 13.63 -8.13 -3.46
N ILE A 32 13.29 -7.15 -2.63
CA ILE A 32 12.90 -5.81 -3.10
C ILE A 32 13.95 -5.20 -4.02
N GLU A 33 15.24 -5.40 -3.70
CA GLU A 33 16.37 -4.86 -4.45
C GLU A 33 16.46 -5.39 -5.89
N ASN A 34 15.88 -6.57 -6.15
CA ASN A 34 15.86 -7.20 -7.46
C ASN A 34 14.61 -6.85 -8.27
N MET A 35 13.67 -6.12 -7.66
CA MET A 35 12.42 -5.76 -8.34
C MET A 35 12.56 -4.43 -9.08
N SER A 36 11.82 -4.32 -10.17
CA SER A 36 11.72 -3.09 -10.96
C SER A 36 10.30 -2.91 -11.48
N ILE A 37 9.88 -1.67 -11.60
CA ILE A 37 8.62 -1.28 -12.20
C ILE A 37 8.87 -0.42 -13.45
N PRO A 38 8.03 -0.52 -14.49
CA PRO A 38 8.21 0.25 -15.71
C PRO A 38 8.19 1.77 -15.44
N MET A 39 9.11 2.52 -16.03
CA MET A 39 9.11 4.00 -15.97
C MET A 39 7.82 4.61 -16.52
N THR A 40 7.08 3.88 -17.34
CA THR A 40 5.79 4.30 -17.90
C THR A 40 4.61 4.00 -16.99
N ASP A 41 4.81 3.42 -15.80
CA ASP A 41 3.73 3.30 -14.82
C ASP A 41 3.23 4.70 -14.42
N ARG A 42 1.92 4.87 -14.42
CA ARG A 42 1.28 6.17 -14.15
C ARG A 42 1.53 6.70 -12.73
N VAL A 43 1.98 5.84 -11.83
CA VAL A 43 2.41 6.25 -10.48
C VAL A 43 3.51 7.32 -10.54
N HIS A 44 4.45 7.21 -11.47
CA HIS A 44 5.56 8.15 -11.63
C HIS A 44 5.12 9.53 -12.13
N TRP A 45 4.05 9.58 -12.94
CA TRP A 45 3.55 10.83 -13.49
C TRP A 45 2.61 11.57 -12.54
N PHE A 46 1.70 10.82 -11.89
CA PHE A 46 0.50 11.39 -11.28
C PHE A 46 0.21 10.85 -9.88
N GLY A 47 0.94 9.85 -9.38
CA GLY A 47 0.50 9.08 -8.23
C GLY A 47 -0.88 8.42 -8.47
N ASP A 48 -1.14 8.00 -9.72
CA ASP A 48 -2.44 7.49 -10.16
C ASP A 48 -2.67 6.06 -9.69
N GLY A 49 -3.08 5.94 -8.45
CA GLY A 49 -3.29 4.67 -7.79
C GLY A 49 -3.77 4.81 -6.35
N VAL A 50 -4.04 3.67 -5.75
CA VAL A 50 -4.44 3.53 -4.35
C VAL A 50 -3.58 2.46 -3.68
N TYR A 51 -3.50 2.52 -2.35
CA TYR A 51 -2.75 1.55 -1.56
C TYR A 51 -3.53 1.13 -0.32
N ASP A 52 -3.05 0.06 0.30
CA ASP A 52 -3.38 -0.24 1.68
C ASP A 52 -2.16 -0.86 2.38
N ALA A 53 -2.15 -0.77 3.70
CA ALA A 53 -1.05 -1.31 4.50
C ALA A 53 -1.52 -1.64 5.90
N GLY A 54 -0.88 -2.65 6.49
CA GLY A 54 -1.17 -3.06 7.85
C GLY A 54 -0.07 -3.95 8.42
N PRO A 55 -0.10 -4.19 9.75
CA PRO A 55 0.85 -5.07 10.41
C PRO A 55 0.50 -6.54 10.17
N CYS A 56 1.54 -7.38 10.16
CA CYS A 56 1.42 -8.82 10.22
C CYS A 56 2.21 -9.33 11.44
N ARG A 57 1.59 -10.13 12.29
CA ARG A 57 2.22 -10.73 13.46
C ARG A 57 2.12 -12.26 13.36
N ASN A 58 3.24 -12.94 13.53
CA ASN A 58 3.30 -14.40 13.46
C ASN A 58 2.64 -14.95 12.17
N TYR A 59 2.93 -14.32 11.03
CA TYR A 59 2.37 -14.65 9.71
C TYR A 59 0.84 -14.45 9.58
N HIS A 60 0.22 -13.72 10.48
CA HIS A 60 -1.20 -13.34 10.39
C HIS A 60 -1.32 -11.84 10.14
N ILE A 61 -1.90 -11.49 9.01
CA ILE A 61 -2.19 -10.10 8.64
C ILE A 61 -3.37 -9.62 9.48
N PHE A 62 -3.18 -8.53 10.21
CA PHE A 62 -4.23 -7.94 11.04
C PHE A 62 -5.34 -7.33 10.17
N ALA A 63 -6.60 -7.54 10.57
CA ALA A 63 -7.79 -6.96 9.94
C ALA A 63 -7.77 -7.05 8.39
N MET A 64 -7.36 -8.21 7.86
CA MET A 64 -7.15 -8.39 6.41
C MET A 64 -8.41 -8.11 5.60
N ASP A 65 -9.58 -8.51 6.09
CA ASP A 65 -10.84 -8.33 5.37
C ASP A 65 -11.18 -6.83 5.23
N GLU A 66 -11.06 -6.07 6.31
CA GLU A 66 -11.32 -4.64 6.35
C GLU A 66 -10.31 -3.86 5.48
N HIS A 67 -9.04 -4.21 5.53
CA HIS A 67 -8.00 -3.61 4.70
C HIS A 67 -8.23 -3.89 3.21
N VAL A 68 -8.53 -5.13 2.83
CA VAL A 68 -8.84 -5.50 1.44
C VAL A 68 -10.12 -4.81 0.98
N ASP A 69 -11.16 -4.75 1.81
CA ASP A 69 -12.40 -4.05 1.47
C ASP A 69 -12.17 -2.56 1.22
N ARG A 70 -11.38 -1.88 2.07
CA ARG A 70 -11.01 -0.47 1.90
C ARG A 70 -10.19 -0.25 0.62
N PHE A 71 -9.26 -1.13 0.32
CA PHE A 71 -8.46 -1.08 -0.90
C PHE A 71 -9.31 -1.15 -2.16
N PHE A 72 -10.22 -2.13 -2.23
CA PHE A 72 -11.14 -2.27 -3.37
C PHE A 72 -12.11 -1.10 -3.48
N ASN A 73 -12.62 -0.59 -2.36
CA ASN A 73 -13.47 0.59 -2.35
C ASN A 73 -12.72 1.83 -2.85
N SER A 74 -11.47 2.04 -2.39
CA SER A 74 -10.64 3.16 -2.86
C SER A 74 -10.35 3.08 -4.35
N ALA A 75 -10.05 1.88 -4.87
CA ALA A 75 -9.83 1.65 -6.30
C ALA A 75 -11.10 1.94 -7.13
N ALA A 76 -12.26 1.49 -6.65
CA ALA A 76 -13.54 1.72 -7.32
C ALA A 76 -13.89 3.21 -7.40
N LEU A 77 -13.59 4.00 -6.36
CA LEU A 77 -13.81 5.45 -6.34
C LEU A 77 -12.93 6.22 -7.35
N LEU A 78 -11.86 5.59 -7.86
CA LEU A 78 -11.00 6.12 -8.91
C LEU A 78 -11.17 5.38 -10.25
N ASP A 79 -12.19 4.55 -10.41
CA ASP A 79 -12.40 3.72 -11.61
C ASP A 79 -11.19 2.82 -11.96
N ILE A 80 -10.42 2.39 -10.96
CA ILE A 80 -9.31 1.45 -11.16
C ILE A 80 -9.82 0.02 -10.98
N LYS A 81 -9.73 -0.78 -12.04
CA LYS A 81 -10.09 -2.20 -12.00
C LYS A 81 -8.90 -3.02 -11.49
N ILE A 82 -8.97 -3.49 -10.26
CA ILE A 82 -7.95 -4.37 -9.68
C ILE A 82 -7.93 -5.67 -10.49
N PRO A 83 -6.74 -6.19 -10.90
CA PRO A 83 -6.63 -7.33 -11.81
C PRO A 83 -6.93 -8.69 -11.16
N VAL A 84 -7.26 -8.72 -9.88
CA VAL A 84 -7.60 -9.90 -9.09
C VAL A 84 -8.86 -9.63 -8.26
N SER A 85 -9.57 -10.69 -7.86
CA SER A 85 -10.67 -10.60 -6.88
C SER A 85 -10.16 -10.38 -5.45
N LYS A 86 -11.05 -10.04 -4.52
CA LYS A 86 -10.70 -9.90 -3.09
C LYS A 86 -10.11 -11.20 -2.52
N ASP A 87 -10.71 -12.34 -2.84
CA ASP A 87 -10.26 -13.64 -2.34
C ASP A 87 -8.90 -14.04 -2.93
N GLU A 88 -8.67 -13.75 -4.21
CA GLU A 88 -7.37 -13.96 -4.85
C GLU A 88 -6.29 -13.06 -4.23
N LEU A 89 -6.59 -11.78 -3.93
CA LEU A 89 -5.66 -10.90 -3.25
C LEU A 89 -5.32 -11.41 -1.83
N LYS A 90 -6.32 -11.82 -1.05
CA LYS A 90 -6.09 -12.41 0.29
C LYS A 90 -5.23 -13.67 0.21
N ALA A 91 -5.51 -14.55 -0.74
CA ALA A 91 -4.71 -15.76 -0.96
C ALA A 91 -3.26 -15.42 -1.35
N LEU A 92 -3.07 -14.44 -2.26
CA LEU A 92 -1.76 -13.94 -2.66
C LEU A 92 -0.98 -13.37 -1.46
N LEU A 93 -1.58 -12.48 -0.68
CA LEU A 93 -0.94 -11.87 0.50
C LEU A 93 -0.51 -12.93 1.51
N ASN A 94 -1.37 -13.91 1.81
CA ASN A 94 -1.04 -15.03 2.70
C ASN A 94 0.09 -15.90 2.16
N ASP A 95 0.14 -16.14 0.85
CA ASP A 95 1.23 -16.91 0.23
C ASP A 95 2.55 -16.15 0.30
N LEU A 96 2.56 -14.85 0.00
CA LEU A 96 3.75 -14.01 0.05
C LEU A 96 4.31 -13.88 1.48
N VAL A 97 3.47 -13.65 2.49
CA VAL A 97 3.86 -13.56 3.89
C VAL A 97 4.57 -14.84 4.35
N ARG A 98 4.11 -16.01 3.93
CA ARG A 98 4.73 -17.30 4.29
C ARG A 98 6.11 -17.54 3.64
N LYS A 99 6.48 -16.74 2.64
CA LYS A 99 7.81 -16.81 1.99
C LYS A 99 8.87 -16.03 2.77
N MET A 100 8.46 -15.16 3.70
CA MET A 100 9.35 -14.38 4.54
C MET A 100 10.01 -15.23 5.64
N ASP A 101 11.21 -14.85 6.05
CA ASP A 101 11.97 -15.51 7.13
C ASP A 101 11.44 -15.16 8.54
N THR A 102 10.70 -14.07 8.66
CA THR A 102 9.99 -13.65 9.88
C THR A 102 8.49 -13.51 9.64
N GLY A 103 7.68 -13.66 10.68
CA GLY A 103 6.24 -13.46 10.64
C GLY A 103 5.79 -12.09 11.12
N ASN A 104 6.72 -11.24 11.58
CA ASN A 104 6.41 -9.88 12.01
C ASN A 104 6.83 -8.91 10.90
N LEU A 105 5.83 -8.39 10.18
CA LEU A 105 6.02 -7.67 8.92
C LEU A 105 5.15 -6.41 8.87
N PHE A 106 5.63 -5.43 8.14
CA PHE A 106 4.80 -4.42 7.50
C PHE A 106 4.38 -4.95 6.13
N VAL A 107 3.09 -5.05 5.90
CA VAL A 107 2.48 -5.50 4.65
C VAL A 107 1.93 -4.28 3.94
N TYR A 108 2.47 -3.97 2.78
CA TYR A 108 2.03 -2.88 1.93
C TYR A 108 1.65 -3.42 0.56
N TYR A 109 0.56 -2.96 0.00
CA TYR A 109 0.16 -3.27 -1.36
C TYR A 109 -0.54 -2.08 -2.02
N GLN A 110 -0.34 -1.96 -3.34
CA GLN A 110 -0.96 -0.90 -4.12
C GLN A 110 -1.39 -1.39 -5.49
N VAL A 111 -2.31 -0.68 -6.09
CA VAL A 111 -2.66 -0.80 -7.50
C VAL A 111 -2.55 0.56 -8.17
N THR A 112 -1.88 0.60 -9.32
CA THR A 112 -1.86 1.78 -10.19
C THR A 112 -2.80 1.57 -11.37
N ARG A 113 -3.24 2.64 -12.02
CA ARG A 113 -4.11 2.56 -13.21
C ARG A 113 -3.44 1.84 -14.40
N GLY A 114 -2.17 1.48 -14.30
CA GLY A 114 -1.42 0.83 -15.36
C GLY A 114 -0.32 1.71 -15.94
N SER A 115 0.18 1.30 -17.10
CA SER A 115 1.31 1.93 -17.76
C SER A 115 0.89 2.63 -19.06
N GLY A 116 1.52 3.74 -19.37
CA GLY A 116 1.30 4.49 -20.60
C GLY A 116 2.18 5.73 -20.70
N LEU A 117 2.25 6.35 -21.87
CA LEU A 117 2.91 7.65 -22.02
C LEU A 117 2.14 8.70 -21.23
N ARG A 118 2.84 9.77 -20.82
CA ARG A 118 2.27 10.83 -20.00
C ARG A 118 1.10 11.53 -20.68
N ASN A 119 -0.12 11.18 -20.28
CA ASN A 119 -1.37 11.80 -20.69
C ASN A 119 -2.34 11.77 -19.50
N HIS A 120 -3.17 12.81 -19.31
CA HIS A 120 -4.16 12.86 -18.23
C HIS A 120 -5.32 11.90 -18.48
N VAL A 121 -5.66 11.61 -19.72
CA VAL A 121 -6.68 10.61 -20.08
C VAL A 121 -6.19 9.22 -19.67
N TYR A 122 -7.12 8.36 -19.24
CA TYR A 122 -6.81 7.01 -18.82
C TYR A 122 -6.15 6.19 -19.93
N PRO A 123 -5.12 5.39 -19.64
CA PRO A 123 -4.51 4.54 -20.65
C PRO A 123 -5.41 3.33 -20.95
N GLU A 124 -5.23 2.76 -22.13
CA GLU A 124 -5.72 1.42 -22.40
C GLU A 124 -4.79 0.40 -21.72
N GLY A 125 -5.36 -0.68 -21.18
CA GLY A 125 -4.59 -1.76 -20.60
C GLY A 125 -4.94 -2.05 -19.13
N PRO A 126 -4.32 -3.10 -18.54
CA PRO A 126 -4.59 -3.52 -17.18
C PRO A 126 -3.92 -2.60 -16.15
N ALA A 127 -4.51 -2.55 -14.97
CA ALA A 127 -3.89 -1.98 -13.79
C ALA A 127 -2.68 -2.81 -13.34
N ASN A 128 -1.72 -2.17 -12.68
CA ASN A 128 -0.54 -2.83 -12.12
C ASN A 128 -0.70 -3.02 -10.62
N LEU A 129 -0.59 -4.27 -10.17
CA LEU A 129 -0.63 -4.65 -8.76
C LEU A 129 0.77 -4.97 -8.26
N TRP A 130 1.19 -4.33 -7.16
CA TRP A 130 2.40 -4.71 -6.48
C TRP A 130 2.23 -4.78 -4.95
N VAL A 131 3.07 -5.60 -4.32
CA VAL A 131 3.11 -5.82 -2.88
C VAL A 131 4.55 -5.66 -2.40
N MET A 132 4.72 -5.12 -1.21
CA MET A 132 5.99 -5.01 -0.52
C MET A 132 5.86 -5.56 0.90
N LEU A 133 6.75 -6.45 1.28
CA LEU A 133 6.84 -7.00 2.63
C LEU A 133 8.21 -6.69 3.21
N THR A 134 8.22 -6.06 4.36
CA THR A 134 9.44 -5.78 5.13
C THR A 134 9.29 -6.23 6.57
N PRO A 135 10.36 -6.71 7.23
CA PRO A 135 10.34 -6.93 8.68
C PRO A 135 9.93 -5.68 9.44
N ALA A 136 9.13 -5.84 10.47
CA ALA A 136 8.69 -4.74 11.31
C ALA A 136 8.58 -5.17 12.78
N GLU A 137 8.94 -4.27 13.67
CA GLU A 137 8.63 -4.41 15.09
C GLU A 137 7.17 -4.02 15.32
N ILE A 138 6.40 -4.94 15.87
CA ILE A 138 4.98 -4.72 16.15
C ILE A 138 4.83 -4.45 17.66
N GLY A 139 4.78 -3.18 18.01
CA GLY A 139 4.52 -2.73 19.37
C GLY A 139 3.12 -3.09 19.88
N ASP A 140 2.87 -2.89 21.17
CA ASP A 140 1.55 -3.10 21.77
C ASP A 140 0.64 -1.85 21.72
N GLY A 141 1.14 -0.75 21.16
CA GLY A 141 0.41 0.50 20.99
C GLY A 141 0.14 1.28 22.29
N LYS A 142 0.79 0.91 23.42
CA LYS A 142 0.51 1.54 24.71
C LYS A 142 1.50 2.61 25.13
N ALA A 143 2.67 2.66 24.49
CA ALA A 143 3.66 3.67 24.80
C ALA A 143 3.14 5.06 24.39
N PRO A 144 3.23 6.08 25.28
CA PRO A 144 2.89 7.44 24.90
C PRO A 144 3.87 7.96 23.85
N ILE A 145 3.37 8.75 22.92
CA ILE A 145 4.18 9.42 21.87
C ILE A 145 4.01 10.92 21.95
N SER A 146 5.04 11.68 21.55
CA SER A 146 4.96 13.11 21.36
C SER A 146 4.44 13.43 19.97
N CYS A 147 3.58 14.45 19.87
CA CYS A 147 3.01 14.91 18.61
C CYS A 147 3.07 16.43 18.52
N ILE A 148 3.18 16.94 17.29
CA ILE A 148 2.86 18.33 16.96
C ILE A 148 1.45 18.43 16.36
N THR A 149 0.96 19.65 16.15
CA THR A 149 -0.33 19.87 15.47
C THR A 149 -0.14 20.84 14.31
N GLU A 150 -0.74 20.54 13.15
CA GLU A 150 -0.64 21.38 11.96
C GLU A 150 -1.99 21.51 11.22
N PRO A 151 -2.17 22.58 10.43
CA PRO A 151 -3.31 22.66 9.51
C PRO A 151 -3.28 21.54 8.47
N ASP A 152 -4.40 20.84 8.29
CA ASP A 152 -4.59 19.85 7.24
C ASP A 152 -4.66 20.54 5.86
N THR A 153 -3.60 20.39 5.09
CA THR A 153 -3.50 20.90 3.71
C THR A 153 -3.75 19.84 2.65
N ARG A 154 -4.15 18.62 3.05
CA ARG A 154 -4.50 17.55 2.11
C ARG A 154 -5.74 17.93 1.30
N PHE A 155 -5.84 17.38 0.09
CA PHE A 155 -6.99 17.63 -0.78
C PHE A 155 -8.28 16.95 -0.27
N TYR A 156 -9.43 17.22 -0.92
CA TYR A 156 -10.73 16.81 -0.37
C TYR A 156 -11.06 15.31 -0.50
N HIS A 157 -10.32 14.54 -1.30
CA HIS A 157 -10.55 13.11 -1.52
C HIS A 157 -9.89 12.20 -0.46
N CYS A 158 -9.81 12.66 0.81
CA CYS A 158 -9.19 11.88 1.89
C CYS A 158 -9.96 10.60 2.28
N ASN A 159 -11.18 10.43 1.77
CA ASN A 159 -11.93 9.18 1.85
C ASN A 159 -11.40 8.07 0.92
N ILE A 160 -10.46 8.41 0.02
CA ILE A 160 -9.78 7.48 -0.90
C ILE A 160 -8.34 7.35 -0.43
N LYS A 161 -7.87 6.13 -0.22
CA LYS A 161 -6.48 5.88 0.19
C LYS A 161 -5.54 5.94 -1.01
N THR A 162 -5.35 7.18 -1.53
CA THR A 162 -4.56 7.47 -2.73
C THR A 162 -3.06 7.47 -2.48
N LEU A 163 -2.27 7.36 -3.56
CA LEU A 163 -0.81 7.49 -3.52
C LEU A 163 -0.32 8.95 -3.45
N ASN A 164 -1.20 9.94 -3.37
CA ASN A 164 -0.88 11.36 -3.33
C ASN A 164 -0.65 11.85 -1.89
N LEU A 165 0.50 11.47 -1.31
CA LEU A 165 0.79 11.63 0.12
C LEU A 165 1.76 12.78 0.44
N ILE A 166 2.06 13.68 -0.50
CA ILE A 166 3.04 14.76 -0.30
C ILE A 166 2.74 15.58 0.97
N PRO A 167 1.50 16.06 1.23
CA PRO A 167 1.23 16.83 2.46
C PRO A 167 1.46 16.01 3.74
N SER A 168 1.14 14.72 3.72
CA SER A 168 1.39 13.81 4.85
C SER A 168 2.89 13.60 5.09
N CYS A 169 3.67 13.44 4.02
CA CYS A 169 5.13 13.31 4.12
C CYS A 169 5.78 14.58 4.69
N VAL A 170 5.32 15.78 4.27
CA VAL A 170 5.79 17.05 4.80
C VAL A 170 5.47 17.18 6.29
N ALA A 171 4.24 16.87 6.69
CA ALA A 171 3.82 16.92 8.09
C ALA A 171 4.61 15.92 8.97
N ALA A 172 4.90 14.72 8.45
CA ALA A 172 5.73 13.74 9.16
C ALA A 172 7.18 14.22 9.33
N GLU A 173 7.78 14.89 8.32
CA GLU A 173 9.13 15.46 8.44
C GLU A 173 9.17 16.60 9.48
N HIS A 174 8.14 17.48 9.52
CA HIS A 174 8.05 18.52 10.56
C HIS A 174 7.94 17.93 11.98
N ALA A 175 7.21 16.82 12.16
CA ALA A 175 7.17 16.13 13.45
C ALA A 175 8.55 15.64 13.85
N LYS A 176 9.29 15.02 12.95
CA LYS A 176 10.67 14.55 13.16
C LYS A 176 11.63 15.70 13.49
N GLU A 177 11.56 16.84 12.78
CA GLU A 177 12.35 18.03 13.06
C GLU A 177 12.06 18.61 14.46
N ALA A 178 10.84 18.43 14.96
CA ALA A 178 10.40 18.81 16.30
C ALA A 178 10.68 17.74 17.38
N ASP A 179 11.44 16.69 17.07
CA ASP A 179 11.69 15.54 17.95
C ASP A 179 10.38 14.88 18.42
N CYS A 180 9.37 14.85 17.54
CA CYS A 180 8.07 14.23 17.75
C CYS A 180 7.87 13.04 16.79
N VAL A 181 6.98 12.13 17.17
CA VAL A 181 6.72 10.90 16.41
C VAL A 181 5.66 11.13 15.32
N GLU A 182 4.72 12.07 15.55
CA GLU A 182 3.55 12.21 14.70
C GLU A 182 3.06 13.66 14.65
N THR A 183 2.31 13.99 13.59
CA THR A 183 1.59 15.25 13.44
C THR A 183 0.09 15.01 13.45
N ILE A 184 -0.63 15.66 14.36
CA ILE A 184 -2.10 15.69 14.38
C ILE A 184 -2.57 16.82 13.47
N LEU A 185 -3.36 16.48 12.45
CA LEU A 185 -3.86 17.42 11.44
C LEU A 185 -5.25 17.96 11.83
N TYR A 186 -5.46 19.26 11.61
CA TYR A 186 -6.76 19.90 11.87
C TYR A 186 -7.16 20.87 10.76
N ARG A 187 -8.47 21.10 10.57
CA ARG A 187 -9.01 22.05 9.58
C ARG A 187 -9.54 23.31 10.24
N LYS A 188 -8.87 24.45 9.97
CA LYS A 188 -9.28 25.77 10.49
C LYS A 188 -10.69 26.17 10.07
N ASN A 189 -11.05 25.94 8.81
CA ASN A 189 -12.36 26.24 8.25
C ASN A 189 -13.49 25.32 8.78
N MET A 190 -13.16 24.33 9.60
CA MET A 190 -14.09 23.42 10.27
C MET A 190 -13.99 23.54 11.78
N ASN A 191 -13.82 24.74 12.29
CA ASN A 191 -13.69 25.03 13.74
C ASN A 191 -12.54 24.24 14.40
N ASN A 192 -11.39 24.17 13.73
CA ASN A 192 -10.19 23.42 14.16
C ASN A 192 -10.47 21.92 14.41
N ARG A 193 -11.40 21.35 13.68
CA ARG A 193 -11.70 19.92 13.79
C ARG A 193 -10.47 19.10 13.43
N VAL A 194 -10.07 18.20 14.33
CA VAL A 194 -9.05 17.19 14.06
C VAL A 194 -9.57 16.26 12.96
N THR A 195 -8.74 16.00 11.98
CA THR A 195 -9.08 15.16 10.83
C THR A 195 -8.40 13.81 10.88
N GLU A 196 -7.10 13.78 11.08
CA GLU A 196 -6.28 12.56 11.07
C GLU A 196 -4.87 12.89 11.56
N CYS A 197 -4.00 11.90 11.64
CA CYS A 197 -2.55 12.11 11.77
C CYS A 197 -1.84 12.08 10.41
N ALA A 198 -0.55 12.41 10.36
CA ALA A 198 0.21 12.41 9.12
C ALA A 198 0.31 11.00 8.50
N HIS A 199 0.50 9.95 9.33
CA HIS A 199 0.62 8.57 8.87
C HIS A 199 -0.07 7.52 9.77
N SER A 200 -0.53 7.90 10.96
CA SER A 200 -1.32 7.05 11.88
C SER A 200 -2.81 7.43 11.88
N ASN A 201 -3.60 6.61 12.59
CA ASN A 201 -5.05 6.86 12.79
C ASN A 201 -5.30 7.42 14.19
#